data_85b6e0801ed97d359369e28ac801b7f4
#
_entry.id   85b6e0801ed97d359369e28ac801b7f4
#
_cell.length_a   1.000
_cell.length_b   1.000
_cell.length_c   1.000
_cell.angle_alpha   90.00
_cell.angle_beta   90.00
_cell.angle_gamma   90.00
#
_symmetry.space_group_name_H-M   'P 1'
#
loop_
_entity.id
_entity.type
_entity.pdbx_description
1 polymer ?
#
loop_
_entity_poly.entity_id
_entity_poly.type
_entity_poly.pdbx_seq_one_letter_code
_entity_poly.pdbx_strand_id
1 'polypeptide(L)'
;MKWDSPITSTISIGDIGDGTGLDIEVLFLAMDRPDDAGKMRSLELTGAWMNEAGLMEKAVLDMLTQRVGRYPALRNGGPTWTGVILDTNPPDDDSWWYKIFEEDKPKGYKLFKQPGGLYFDADDESPTFGEYLPNSAAENAHNLPAGYEYYLRQVAGKTEDWIRVFLCGTYGTTMDGKPVYPEWKEDFHFSKAPLEPIRGLPIVLSFDFGLTPACTFLQMSPRGQLLVLNELVSEDMGIRQFYSEVVVPEIQANYSGFRIEACGDPAGTIRSQTNEKTCMQELLEMGMLCEPAVTNEFVARRESVAFFLQRATSGEPGFLLDEKCRMLRKGFNGGYRYERIRASGATKFKDRPVKDKFSHVHDALQYGCLQMRAEMNPVRAQPIQKRRAAWA
;
A
#
# COMPACT_ATOMS: atom_id res chain seq x y z
N MET A 1 -38.87 -10.89 -8.42
CA MET A 1 -37.51 -10.45 -8.73
C MET A 1 -37.36 -10.39 -10.25
N LYS A 2 -36.88 -9.28 -10.81
CA LYS A 2 -36.50 -9.18 -12.24
C LYS A 2 -35.02 -9.43 -12.35
N TRP A 3 -34.62 -10.23 -13.35
CA TRP A 3 -33.22 -10.61 -13.58
C TRP A 3 -32.53 -9.80 -14.68
N ASP A 4 -33.25 -8.81 -15.25
CA ASP A 4 -32.66 -7.86 -16.20
C ASP A 4 -31.81 -6.82 -15.45
N SER A 5 -30.84 -6.23 -16.11
CA SER A 5 -29.98 -5.21 -15.48
C SER A 5 -30.66 -3.82 -15.49
N PRO A 6 -30.80 -3.16 -14.31
CA PRO A 6 -30.44 -3.62 -12.96
C PRO A 6 -31.39 -4.72 -12.45
N ILE A 7 -30.83 -5.68 -11.70
CA ILE A 7 -31.66 -6.67 -11.00
C ILE A 7 -32.53 -5.95 -9.97
N THR A 8 -33.82 -6.20 -9.94
CA THR A 8 -34.73 -5.56 -9.00
C THR A 8 -35.49 -6.57 -8.16
N SER A 9 -35.72 -6.23 -6.89
CA SER A 9 -36.56 -6.98 -5.97
C SER A 9 -37.53 -6.04 -5.28
N THR A 10 -38.78 -6.45 -5.09
CA THR A 10 -39.78 -5.71 -4.32
C THR A 10 -40.12 -6.47 -3.05
N ILE A 11 -40.15 -5.76 -1.94
CA ILE A 11 -40.53 -6.25 -0.62
C ILE A 11 -41.78 -5.45 -0.20
N SER A 12 -42.89 -6.14 0.06
CA SER A 12 -44.12 -5.51 0.53
C SER A 12 -44.50 -6.09 1.90
N ILE A 13 -44.71 -5.21 2.86
CA ILE A 13 -45.14 -5.53 4.22
C ILE A 13 -46.45 -4.78 4.46
N GLY A 14 -47.53 -5.52 4.69
CA GLY A 14 -48.87 -4.93 4.75
C GLY A 14 -49.13 -4.09 5.99
N ASP A 15 -48.49 -4.43 7.11
CA ASP A 15 -48.56 -3.68 8.37
C ASP A 15 -47.22 -3.83 9.12
N ILE A 16 -46.61 -2.72 9.46
CA ILE A 16 -45.34 -2.69 10.27
C ILE A 16 -45.60 -2.54 11.78
N GLY A 17 -46.86 -2.71 12.21
CA GLY A 17 -47.26 -2.68 13.62
C GLY A 17 -47.90 -1.38 14.08
N ASP A 18 -48.06 -0.39 13.20
CA ASP A 18 -48.68 0.91 13.44
C ASP A 18 -49.87 1.19 12.50
N GLY A 19 -50.30 0.20 11.74
CA GLY A 19 -51.36 0.30 10.75
C GLY A 19 -50.94 0.82 9.39
N THR A 20 -49.62 1.02 9.18
CA THR A 20 -49.04 1.44 7.92
C THR A 20 -48.37 0.28 7.19
N GLY A 21 -48.42 0.28 5.86
CA GLY A 21 -47.70 -0.66 5.02
C GLY A 21 -46.36 -0.09 4.52
N LEU A 22 -45.48 -0.99 4.10
CA LEU A 22 -44.16 -0.65 3.56
C LEU A 22 -43.95 -1.36 2.23
N ASP A 23 -43.68 -0.60 1.18
CA ASP A 23 -43.25 -1.12 -0.13
C ASP A 23 -41.83 -0.62 -0.42
N ILE A 24 -40.90 -1.56 -0.61
CA ILE A 24 -39.49 -1.27 -0.89
C ILE A 24 -39.15 -1.88 -2.27
N GLU A 25 -38.61 -1.05 -3.16
CA GLU A 25 -37.96 -1.52 -4.38
C GLU A 25 -36.43 -1.48 -4.13
N VAL A 26 -35.79 -2.65 -4.28
CA VAL A 26 -34.33 -2.81 -4.13
C VAL A 26 -33.71 -2.98 -5.50
N LEU A 27 -32.78 -2.09 -5.85
CA LEU A 27 -32.00 -2.14 -7.09
C LEU A 27 -30.61 -2.71 -6.79
N PHE A 28 -30.21 -3.80 -7.45
CA PHE A 28 -28.88 -4.37 -7.32
C PHE A 28 -28.01 -3.93 -8.50
N LEU A 29 -26.91 -3.26 -8.20
CA LEU A 29 -25.97 -2.71 -9.18
C LEU A 29 -24.57 -3.25 -8.91
N ALA A 30 -23.92 -3.85 -9.93
CA ALA A 30 -22.51 -4.20 -9.87
C ALA A 30 -21.66 -2.97 -10.17
N MET A 31 -20.63 -2.74 -9.31
CA MET A 31 -19.72 -1.59 -9.36
C MET A 31 -18.26 -2.08 -9.44
N ASP A 32 -17.97 -2.84 -10.52
CA ASP A 32 -16.67 -3.52 -10.68
C ASP A 32 -15.61 -2.64 -11.35
N ARG A 33 -15.99 -1.47 -11.89
CA ARG A 33 -15.12 -0.59 -12.67
C ARG A 33 -15.21 0.85 -12.17
N PRO A 34 -14.13 1.64 -12.27
CA PRO A 34 -14.14 3.06 -11.87
C PRO A 34 -15.26 3.88 -12.51
N ASP A 35 -15.59 3.61 -13.80
CA ASP A 35 -16.63 4.33 -14.55
C ASP A 35 -18.07 3.94 -14.14
N ASP A 36 -18.23 2.89 -13.37
CA ASP A 36 -19.54 2.37 -12.98
C ASP A 36 -20.34 3.33 -12.09
N ALA A 37 -19.68 4.26 -11.41
CA ALA A 37 -20.33 5.35 -10.69
C ALA A 37 -21.31 6.14 -11.61
N GLY A 38 -21.03 6.20 -12.91
CA GLY A 38 -21.91 6.82 -13.90
C GLY A 38 -23.30 6.17 -14.02
N LYS A 39 -23.44 4.87 -13.72
CA LYS A 39 -24.73 4.14 -13.76
C LYS A 39 -25.76 4.72 -12.80
N MET A 40 -25.32 5.41 -11.76
CA MET A 40 -26.19 5.97 -10.71
C MET A 40 -26.67 7.39 -11.00
N ARG A 41 -26.17 8.06 -12.05
CA ARG A 41 -26.43 9.49 -12.30
C ARG A 41 -27.91 9.88 -12.39
N SER A 42 -28.77 8.98 -12.89
CA SER A 42 -30.20 9.23 -13.05
C SER A 42 -31.06 8.65 -11.94
N LEU A 43 -30.49 7.99 -10.94
CA LEU A 43 -31.25 7.36 -9.88
C LEU A 43 -31.74 8.40 -8.86
N GLU A 44 -32.94 8.16 -8.34
CA GLU A 44 -33.53 8.86 -7.19
C GLU A 44 -33.80 7.79 -6.13
N LEU A 45 -33.07 7.86 -5.03
CA LEU A 45 -33.04 6.84 -4.00
C LEU A 45 -33.51 7.40 -2.67
N THR A 46 -34.14 6.56 -1.85
CA THR A 46 -34.39 6.84 -0.44
C THR A 46 -33.09 6.69 0.34
N GLY A 47 -32.44 5.54 0.20
CA GLY A 47 -31.16 5.20 0.80
C GLY A 47 -30.36 4.26 -0.09
N ALA A 48 -29.15 3.91 0.33
CA ALA A 48 -28.29 2.96 -0.37
C ALA A 48 -27.49 2.10 0.60
N TRP A 49 -27.16 0.89 0.15
CA TRP A 49 -26.21 0.02 0.84
C TRP A 49 -25.05 -0.30 -0.12
N MET A 50 -23.85 -0.03 0.33
CA MET A 50 -22.62 -0.26 -0.41
C MET A 50 -21.88 -1.40 0.28
N ASN A 51 -22.06 -2.61 -0.26
CA ASN A 51 -21.46 -3.83 0.26
C ASN A 51 -19.99 -3.92 -0.18
N GLU A 52 -19.09 -4.36 0.72
CA GLU A 52 -17.64 -4.43 0.51
C GLU A 52 -17.04 -3.08 0.03
N ALA A 53 -17.45 -2.00 0.67
CA ALA A 53 -17.14 -0.63 0.25
C ALA A 53 -15.63 -0.35 0.18
N GLY A 54 -14.81 -1.00 1.01
CA GLY A 54 -13.35 -0.87 0.99
C GLY A 54 -12.70 -1.33 -0.33
N LEU A 55 -13.40 -2.14 -1.14
CA LEU A 55 -12.93 -2.61 -2.45
C LEU A 55 -13.35 -1.69 -3.60
N MET A 56 -14.20 -0.69 -3.34
CA MET A 56 -14.75 0.21 -4.35
C MET A 56 -14.04 1.56 -4.32
N GLU A 57 -14.09 2.25 -5.46
CA GLU A 57 -13.57 3.62 -5.56
C GLU A 57 -14.44 4.60 -4.74
N LYS A 58 -13.80 5.58 -4.10
CA LYS A 58 -14.49 6.65 -3.35
C LYS A 58 -15.55 7.37 -4.18
N ALA A 59 -15.34 7.49 -5.49
CA ALA A 59 -16.28 8.10 -6.42
C ALA A 59 -17.68 7.45 -6.39
N VAL A 60 -17.78 6.17 -6.04
CA VAL A 60 -19.07 5.47 -5.86
C VAL A 60 -19.81 6.04 -4.65
N LEU A 61 -19.14 6.22 -3.51
CA LEU A 61 -19.72 6.85 -2.32
C LEU A 61 -20.13 8.30 -2.60
N ASP A 62 -19.26 9.07 -3.26
CA ASP A 62 -19.51 10.47 -3.60
C ASP A 62 -20.75 10.60 -4.54
N MET A 63 -20.97 9.64 -5.44
CA MET A 63 -22.17 9.60 -6.27
C MET A 63 -23.40 9.20 -5.47
N LEU A 64 -23.33 8.16 -4.62
CA LEU A 64 -24.46 7.70 -3.81
C LEU A 64 -24.96 8.80 -2.87
N THR A 65 -24.08 9.53 -2.21
CA THR A 65 -24.45 10.63 -1.31
C THR A 65 -25.23 11.75 -2.02
N GLN A 66 -25.06 11.89 -3.35
CA GLN A 66 -25.85 12.82 -4.17
C GLN A 66 -27.19 12.27 -4.61
N ARG A 67 -27.42 10.97 -4.54
CA ARG A 67 -28.62 10.28 -5.05
C ARG A 67 -29.61 9.92 -3.96
N VAL A 68 -29.15 9.68 -2.73
CA VAL A 68 -30.01 9.35 -1.60
C VAL A 68 -30.83 10.57 -1.11
N GLY A 69 -31.98 10.33 -0.51
CA GLY A 69 -32.90 11.36 -0.02
C GLY A 69 -33.73 12.04 -1.12
N ARG A 70 -33.74 11.52 -2.35
CA ARG A 70 -34.51 12.08 -3.47
C ARG A 70 -35.85 11.40 -3.70
N TYR A 71 -36.03 10.20 -3.17
CA TYR A 71 -37.27 9.43 -3.31
C TYR A 71 -37.80 9.04 -1.92
N PRO A 72 -39.13 9.11 -1.68
CA PRO A 72 -40.15 9.75 -2.52
C PRO A 72 -39.93 11.25 -2.68
N ALA A 73 -40.43 11.84 -3.78
CA ALA A 73 -40.36 13.30 -3.93
C ALA A 73 -41.11 14.01 -2.80
N LEU A 74 -40.68 15.22 -2.43
CA LEU A 74 -41.25 15.98 -1.30
C LEU A 74 -42.77 16.18 -1.43
N ARG A 75 -43.31 16.38 -2.65
CA ARG A 75 -44.75 16.46 -2.93
C ARG A 75 -45.51 15.18 -2.57
N ASN A 76 -44.83 14.06 -2.42
CA ASN A 76 -45.37 12.75 -2.04
C ASN A 76 -45.02 12.39 -0.58
N GLY A 77 -44.72 13.40 0.25
CA GLY A 77 -44.38 13.22 1.65
C GLY A 77 -42.87 13.21 1.95
N GLY A 78 -42.03 13.01 0.95
CA GLY A 78 -40.58 12.90 1.12
C GLY A 78 -40.12 11.61 1.82
N PRO A 79 -38.82 11.35 1.89
CA PRO A 79 -38.28 10.21 2.63
C PRO A 79 -38.33 10.45 4.14
N THR A 80 -38.76 9.45 4.91
CA THR A 80 -38.73 9.48 6.39
C THR A 80 -37.35 9.20 6.94
N TRP A 81 -36.50 8.53 6.16
CA TRP A 81 -35.09 8.26 6.44
C TRP A 81 -34.27 8.40 5.16
N THR A 82 -33.04 8.84 5.31
CA THR A 82 -32.06 8.91 4.21
C THR A 82 -30.66 8.64 4.71
N GLY A 83 -29.87 7.90 3.94
CA GLY A 83 -28.50 7.61 4.30
C GLY A 83 -27.85 6.59 3.35
N VAL A 84 -26.56 6.40 3.54
CA VAL A 84 -25.78 5.35 2.91
C VAL A 84 -25.21 4.46 4.01
N ILE A 85 -25.50 3.17 3.96
CA ILE A 85 -24.92 2.16 4.82
C ILE A 85 -23.75 1.56 4.04
N LEU A 86 -22.62 1.41 4.70
CA LEU A 86 -21.42 0.81 4.12
C LEU A 86 -20.96 -0.31 5.04
N ASP A 87 -20.51 -1.39 4.45
CA ASP A 87 -19.81 -2.46 5.19
C ASP A 87 -18.54 -2.86 4.45
N THR A 88 -17.55 -3.30 5.18
CA THR A 88 -16.30 -3.85 4.67
C THR A 88 -15.55 -4.56 5.78
N ASN A 89 -14.70 -5.52 5.42
CA ASN A 89 -13.61 -5.92 6.29
C ASN A 89 -12.64 -4.74 6.46
N PRO A 90 -11.89 -4.65 7.58
CA PRO A 90 -10.93 -3.57 7.77
C PRO A 90 -9.99 -3.46 6.56
N PRO A 91 -10.03 -2.36 5.80
CA PRO A 91 -9.16 -2.18 4.64
C PRO A 91 -7.76 -1.71 5.06
N ASP A 92 -6.92 -1.40 4.09
CA ASP A 92 -5.61 -0.79 4.33
C ASP A 92 -5.77 0.57 5.04
N ASP A 93 -4.84 0.89 5.93
CA ASP A 93 -4.83 2.14 6.70
C ASP A 93 -4.45 3.39 5.87
N ASP A 94 -4.11 3.24 4.58
CA ASP A 94 -3.98 4.33 3.62
C ASP A 94 -5.17 4.44 2.64
N SER A 95 -6.23 3.62 2.84
CA SER A 95 -7.43 3.64 2.02
C SER A 95 -8.26 4.91 2.27
N TRP A 96 -9.09 5.28 1.26
CA TRP A 96 -10.07 6.37 1.42
C TRP A 96 -11.04 6.13 2.57
N TRP A 97 -11.34 4.85 2.88
CA TRP A 97 -12.17 4.46 4.02
C TRP A 97 -11.52 4.86 5.34
N TYR A 98 -10.24 4.45 5.55
CA TYR A 98 -9.51 4.77 6.77
C TYR A 98 -9.40 6.28 6.96
N LYS A 99 -9.07 7.00 5.88
CA LYS A 99 -8.98 8.45 5.91
C LYS A 99 -10.28 9.11 6.35
N ILE A 100 -11.43 8.69 5.79
CA ILE A 100 -12.73 9.28 6.16
C ILE A 100 -13.13 8.91 7.59
N PHE A 101 -13.06 7.62 7.96
CA PHE A 101 -13.67 7.13 9.19
C PHE A 101 -12.74 7.15 10.39
N GLU A 102 -11.41 7.14 10.20
CA GLU A 102 -10.45 7.13 11.31
C GLU A 102 -9.69 8.44 11.46
N GLU A 103 -9.44 9.16 10.36
CA GLU A 103 -8.69 10.43 10.38
C GLU A 103 -9.61 11.64 10.34
N ASP A 104 -10.32 11.88 9.23
CA ASP A 104 -11.10 13.10 8.97
C ASP A 104 -12.38 13.20 9.81
N LYS A 105 -13.07 12.10 10.04
CA LYS A 105 -14.32 11.95 10.81
C LYS A 105 -15.35 13.06 10.54
N PRO A 106 -15.75 13.25 9.27
CA PRO A 106 -16.61 14.38 8.92
C PRO A 106 -17.98 14.26 9.59
N LYS A 107 -18.58 15.40 9.91
CA LYS A 107 -19.89 15.46 10.57
C LYS A 107 -20.94 14.69 9.74
N GLY A 108 -21.70 13.82 10.41
CA GLY A 108 -22.74 13.00 9.78
C GLY A 108 -22.28 11.59 9.40
N TYR A 109 -20.98 11.31 9.45
CA TYR A 109 -20.45 9.97 9.29
C TYR A 109 -20.34 9.28 10.66
N LYS A 110 -20.67 7.99 10.70
CA LYS A 110 -20.55 7.15 11.92
C LYS A 110 -19.87 5.85 11.55
N LEU A 111 -18.89 5.46 12.37
CA LEU A 111 -18.22 4.17 12.26
C LEU A 111 -18.68 3.24 13.36
N PHE A 112 -19.06 2.03 12.99
CA PHE A 112 -19.35 0.94 13.89
C PHE A 112 -18.30 -0.16 13.63
N LYS A 113 -17.55 -0.54 14.66
CA LYS A 113 -16.55 -1.60 14.59
C LYS A 113 -17.09 -2.85 15.27
N GLN A 114 -17.18 -3.91 14.52
CA GLN A 114 -17.44 -5.23 15.09
C GLN A 114 -16.10 -5.84 15.52
N PRO A 115 -15.96 -6.24 16.79
CA PRO A 115 -14.75 -6.93 17.26
C PRO A 115 -14.50 -8.22 16.47
N GLY A 116 -13.24 -8.50 16.15
CA GLY A 116 -12.86 -9.74 15.50
C GLY A 116 -13.14 -10.97 16.36
N GLY A 117 -13.25 -12.15 15.74
CA GLY A 117 -13.45 -13.42 16.45
C GLY A 117 -12.26 -13.86 17.30
N LEU A 118 -11.06 -13.40 16.92
CA LEU A 118 -9.81 -13.64 17.65
C LEU A 118 -9.12 -12.32 17.99
N TYR A 119 -8.21 -12.38 18.96
CA TYR A 119 -7.21 -11.34 19.20
C TYR A 119 -5.82 -11.96 19.28
N PHE A 120 -4.80 -11.17 18.98
CA PHE A 120 -3.41 -11.57 19.13
C PHE A 120 -2.92 -11.17 20.52
N ASP A 121 -2.36 -12.10 21.26
CA ASP A 121 -1.77 -11.84 22.57
C ASP A 121 -0.36 -11.28 22.39
N ALA A 122 -0.24 -9.96 22.56
CA ALA A 122 1.03 -9.22 22.45
C ALA A 122 1.67 -8.90 23.81
N ASP A 123 1.11 -9.42 24.92
CA ASP A 123 1.66 -9.25 26.26
C ASP A 123 2.81 -10.23 26.47
N ASP A 124 4.03 -9.73 26.54
CA ASP A 124 5.25 -10.51 26.69
C ASP A 124 5.39 -11.21 28.06
N GLU A 125 4.59 -10.79 29.06
CA GLU A 125 4.46 -11.46 30.34
C GLU A 125 3.38 -12.54 30.37
N SER A 126 2.55 -12.62 29.32
CA SER A 126 1.47 -13.61 29.22
C SER A 126 2.00 -15.00 28.89
N PRO A 127 1.43 -16.07 29.50
CA PRO A 127 1.76 -17.46 29.16
C PRO A 127 1.36 -17.84 27.73
N THR A 128 0.50 -17.04 27.07
CA THR A 128 0.01 -17.23 25.71
C THR A 128 0.57 -16.17 24.74
N PHE A 129 1.65 -15.51 25.12
CA PHE A 129 2.32 -14.55 24.26
C PHE A 129 2.58 -15.09 22.84
N GLY A 130 2.19 -14.34 21.83
CA GLY A 130 2.35 -14.72 20.43
C GLY A 130 1.25 -15.64 19.88
N GLU A 131 0.22 -15.96 20.66
CA GLU A 131 -0.89 -16.80 20.22
C GLU A 131 -2.12 -15.99 19.81
N TYR A 132 -2.96 -16.58 18.96
CA TYR A 132 -4.28 -16.05 18.61
C TYR A 132 -5.34 -16.70 19.49
N LEU A 133 -6.03 -15.90 20.28
CA LEU A 133 -6.98 -16.35 21.28
C LEU A 133 -8.42 -15.91 20.95
N PRO A 134 -9.45 -16.65 21.43
CA PRO A 134 -10.85 -16.24 21.32
C PRO A 134 -11.11 -14.87 21.90
N ASN A 135 -11.75 -13.98 21.13
CA ASN A 135 -12.13 -12.66 21.58
C ASN A 135 -13.54 -12.68 22.19
N SER A 136 -13.63 -12.53 23.50
CA SER A 136 -14.92 -12.53 24.21
C SER A 136 -15.83 -11.35 23.85
N ALA A 137 -15.28 -10.28 23.24
CA ALA A 137 -16.05 -9.14 22.75
C ALA A 137 -16.65 -9.40 21.35
N ALA A 138 -16.29 -10.51 20.68
CA ALA A 138 -16.83 -10.83 19.36
C ALA A 138 -18.33 -11.10 19.44
N GLU A 139 -19.09 -10.39 18.60
CA GLU A 139 -20.54 -10.58 18.47
C GLU A 139 -20.84 -11.84 17.66
N ASN A 140 -21.96 -12.48 17.96
CA ASN A 140 -22.50 -13.62 17.22
C ASN A 140 -21.62 -14.87 17.11
N ALA A 141 -20.47 -14.96 17.77
CA ALA A 141 -19.63 -16.15 17.73
C ALA A 141 -20.40 -17.42 18.21
N HIS A 142 -21.32 -17.26 19.14
CA HIS A 142 -22.17 -18.34 19.64
C HIS A 142 -23.21 -18.85 18.62
N ASN A 143 -23.51 -18.09 17.57
CA ASN A 143 -24.41 -18.51 16.48
C ASN A 143 -23.71 -19.37 15.43
N LEU A 144 -22.38 -19.47 15.50
CA LEU A 144 -21.62 -20.34 14.60
C LEU A 144 -21.67 -21.80 15.12
N PRO A 145 -21.87 -22.79 14.26
CA PRO A 145 -21.97 -24.20 14.69
C PRO A 145 -20.78 -24.71 15.50
N ALA A 146 -19.59 -24.16 15.29
CA ALA A 146 -18.36 -24.48 15.98
C ALA A 146 -17.89 -23.38 16.94
N GLY A 147 -18.68 -22.32 17.16
CA GLY A 147 -18.26 -21.21 18.01
C GLY A 147 -16.90 -20.61 17.56
N TYR A 148 -16.02 -20.39 18.54
CA TYR A 148 -14.68 -19.86 18.26
C TYR A 148 -13.78 -20.80 17.47
N GLU A 149 -14.01 -22.09 17.47
CA GLU A 149 -13.30 -23.08 16.68
C GLU A 149 -13.42 -22.78 15.17
N TYR A 150 -14.49 -22.12 14.74
CA TYR A 150 -14.65 -21.63 13.38
C TYR A 150 -13.50 -20.71 12.97
N TYR A 151 -13.09 -19.80 13.86
CA TYR A 151 -12.00 -18.86 13.62
C TYR A 151 -10.63 -19.51 13.79
N LEU A 152 -10.43 -20.30 14.88
CA LEU A 152 -9.14 -20.94 15.19
C LEU A 152 -8.66 -21.87 14.08
N ARG A 153 -9.56 -22.63 13.45
CA ARG A 153 -9.22 -23.49 12.31
C ARG A 153 -8.70 -22.73 11.09
N GLN A 154 -9.06 -21.46 10.96
CA GLN A 154 -8.65 -20.66 9.82
C GLN A 154 -7.25 -20.04 9.99
N VAL A 155 -6.66 -20.08 11.17
CA VAL A 155 -5.30 -19.58 11.42
C VAL A 155 -4.26 -20.40 10.66
N ALA A 156 -4.43 -21.72 10.60
CA ALA A 156 -3.47 -22.61 9.99
C ALA A 156 -3.25 -22.31 8.49
N GLY A 157 -2.00 -22.05 8.12
CA GLY A 157 -1.59 -21.82 6.72
C GLY A 157 -1.97 -20.45 6.14
N LYS A 158 -2.40 -19.50 6.97
CA LYS A 158 -2.66 -18.11 6.59
C LYS A 158 -1.49 -17.21 6.98
N THR A 159 -1.35 -16.09 6.28
CA THR A 159 -0.39 -15.05 6.65
C THR A 159 -0.89 -14.29 7.88
N GLU A 160 0.03 -13.72 8.63
CA GLU A 160 -0.30 -12.89 9.80
C GLU A 160 -1.24 -11.75 9.44
N ASP A 161 -0.98 -11.02 8.35
CA ASP A 161 -1.84 -9.93 7.88
C ASP A 161 -3.26 -10.41 7.56
N TRP A 162 -3.39 -11.57 6.92
CA TRP A 162 -4.70 -12.16 6.66
C TRP A 162 -5.46 -12.46 7.97
N ILE A 163 -4.77 -13.06 8.95
CA ILE A 163 -5.36 -13.36 10.25
C ILE A 163 -5.78 -12.07 10.96
N ARG A 164 -4.92 -11.07 10.98
CA ARG A 164 -5.19 -9.76 11.62
C ARG A 164 -6.42 -9.08 11.02
N VAL A 165 -6.56 -9.06 9.70
CA VAL A 165 -7.69 -8.42 9.03
C VAL A 165 -8.96 -9.24 9.19
N PHE A 166 -8.95 -10.52 8.81
CA PHE A 166 -10.19 -11.30 8.69
C PHE A 166 -10.63 -11.98 10.00
N LEU A 167 -9.70 -12.27 10.90
CA LEU A 167 -10.04 -12.95 12.15
C LEU A 167 -9.97 -12.02 13.36
N CYS A 168 -9.04 -11.05 13.37
CA CYS A 168 -8.91 -10.09 14.47
C CYS A 168 -9.62 -8.75 14.21
N GLY A 169 -10.09 -8.49 12.98
CA GLY A 169 -10.82 -7.26 12.67
C GLY A 169 -9.96 -5.99 12.74
N THR A 170 -8.65 -6.09 12.54
CA THR A 170 -7.71 -4.97 12.56
C THR A 170 -7.39 -4.49 11.16
N TYR A 171 -7.11 -3.19 11.00
CA TYR A 171 -6.66 -2.65 9.71
C TYR A 171 -5.35 -3.30 9.26
N GLY A 172 -5.23 -3.58 7.97
CA GLY A 172 -4.05 -4.21 7.39
C GLY A 172 -4.19 -4.47 5.91
N THR A 173 -3.07 -4.77 5.26
CA THR A 173 -3.01 -5.02 3.82
C THR A 173 -3.24 -6.49 3.52
N THR A 174 -4.37 -6.82 2.89
CA THR A 174 -4.66 -8.18 2.39
C THR A 174 -4.58 -8.18 0.88
N MET A 175 -3.38 -8.24 0.33
CA MET A 175 -3.23 -8.25 -1.13
C MET A 175 -3.04 -9.69 -1.65
N ASP A 176 -3.87 -10.10 -2.62
CA ASP A 176 -3.71 -11.38 -3.29
C ASP A 176 -2.49 -11.32 -4.23
N GLY A 177 -1.47 -12.13 -3.94
CA GLY A 177 -0.24 -12.15 -4.71
C GLY A 177 0.92 -12.83 -3.97
N LYS A 178 2.07 -12.94 -4.66
CA LYS A 178 3.31 -13.43 -4.06
C LYS A 178 4.20 -12.23 -3.73
N PRO A 179 4.62 -12.02 -2.46
CA PRO A 179 5.54 -10.96 -2.11
C PRO A 179 6.83 -11.01 -2.94
N VAL A 180 7.36 -9.86 -3.33
CA VAL A 180 8.64 -9.77 -4.06
C VAL A 180 9.80 -10.18 -3.14
N TYR A 181 9.68 -9.87 -1.85
CA TYR A 181 10.71 -10.13 -0.85
C TYR A 181 10.21 -11.07 0.25
N PRO A 182 10.14 -12.40 0.00
CA PRO A 182 9.82 -13.37 1.05
C PRO A 182 10.91 -13.47 2.14
N GLU A 183 12.07 -12.83 1.91
CA GLU A 183 13.17 -12.73 2.86
C GLU A 183 12.91 -11.70 3.99
N TRP A 184 11.96 -10.81 3.80
CA TRP A 184 11.57 -9.81 4.78
C TRP A 184 10.95 -10.47 6.02
N LYS A 185 11.42 -10.05 7.18
CA LYS A 185 10.84 -10.38 8.48
C LYS A 185 10.71 -9.09 9.27
N GLU A 186 9.48 -8.67 9.55
CA GLU A 186 9.21 -7.38 10.18
C GLU A 186 9.90 -7.25 11.52
N ASP A 187 9.76 -8.24 12.40
CA ASP A 187 10.38 -8.23 13.75
C ASP A 187 11.91 -8.16 13.74
N PHE A 188 12.55 -8.49 12.60
CA PHE A 188 14.01 -8.51 12.46
C PHE A 188 14.55 -7.34 11.66
N HIS A 189 13.81 -6.85 10.65
CA HIS A 189 14.31 -5.83 9.72
C HIS A 189 13.70 -4.43 9.94
N PHE A 190 12.61 -4.34 10.70
CA PHE A 190 11.99 -3.07 11.05
C PHE A 190 12.53 -2.56 12.39
N SER A 191 13.01 -1.33 12.41
CA SER A 191 13.52 -0.73 13.65
C SER A 191 12.37 -0.29 14.55
N LYS A 192 12.40 -0.71 15.81
CA LYS A 192 11.42 -0.29 16.84
C LYS A 192 11.68 1.12 17.38
N ALA A 193 12.82 1.71 17.03
CA ALA A 193 13.21 3.07 17.40
C ALA A 193 13.70 3.81 16.15
N PRO A 194 13.57 5.16 16.10
CA PRO A 194 14.11 5.95 14.99
C PRO A 194 15.60 5.64 14.74
N LEU A 195 15.96 5.47 13.48
CA LEU A 195 17.35 5.26 13.09
C LEU A 195 18.08 6.60 12.99
N GLU A 196 19.09 6.78 13.82
CA GLU A 196 19.92 7.97 13.76
C GLU A 196 21.01 7.83 12.69
N PRO A 197 21.17 8.80 11.77
CA PRO A 197 22.24 8.75 10.79
C PRO A 197 23.62 8.86 11.44
N ILE A 198 24.55 8.01 11.03
CA ILE A 198 25.90 7.90 11.59
C ILE A 198 26.76 9.05 11.05
N ARG A 199 27.22 9.92 11.93
CA ARG A 199 28.06 11.06 11.57
C ARG A 199 29.38 10.62 10.92
N GLY A 200 29.82 11.40 9.91
CA GLY A 200 31.06 11.12 9.18
C GLY A 200 30.90 10.13 8.01
N LEU A 201 29.76 9.48 7.89
CA LEU A 201 29.43 8.63 6.73
C LEU A 201 28.49 9.36 5.77
N PRO A 202 28.57 9.11 4.45
CA PRO A 202 27.67 9.72 3.48
C PRO A 202 26.26 9.18 3.64
N ILE A 203 25.28 10.02 3.27
CA ILE A 203 23.91 9.61 2.97
C ILE A 203 23.79 9.43 1.46
N VAL A 204 23.33 8.28 1.03
CA VAL A 204 23.07 8.02 -0.40
C VAL A 204 21.59 8.17 -0.67
N LEU A 205 21.26 9.13 -1.54
CA LEU A 205 19.93 9.29 -2.10
C LEU A 205 19.77 8.38 -3.31
N SER A 206 18.68 7.62 -3.35
CA SER A 206 18.41 6.78 -4.50
C SER A 206 17.05 7.11 -5.10
N PHE A 207 17.04 7.40 -6.42
CA PHE A 207 15.89 7.93 -7.13
C PHE A 207 15.26 6.92 -8.09
N ASP A 208 13.93 6.84 -8.09
CA ASP A 208 13.12 6.38 -9.20
C ASP A 208 12.49 7.60 -9.88
N PHE A 209 12.67 7.72 -11.21
CA PHE A 209 12.22 8.86 -11.98
C PHE A 209 10.88 8.58 -12.65
N GLY A 210 10.04 9.60 -12.80
CA GLY A 210 8.74 9.50 -13.44
C GLY A 210 7.81 10.61 -12.96
N LEU A 211 6.51 10.47 -13.22
CA LEU A 211 5.47 11.37 -12.69
C LEU A 211 5.09 11.04 -11.24
N THR A 212 5.52 9.89 -10.76
CA THR A 212 5.47 9.51 -9.34
C THR A 212 6.89 9.30 -8.84
N PRO A 213 7.68 10.38 -8.71
CA PRO A 213 9.07 10.26 -8.31
C PRO A 213 9.18 9.77 -6.87
N ALA A 214 10.19 8.92 -6.64
CA ALA A 214 10.50 8.40 -5.32
C ALA A 214 11.99 8.58 -5.00
N CYS A 215 12.29 8.79 -3.73
CA CYS A 215 13.66 8.89 -3.22
C CYS A 215 13.77 8.15 -1.90
N THR A 216 14.83 7.34 -1.74
CA THR A 216 15.19 6.71 -0.47
C THR A 216 16.50 7.27 0.07
N PHE A 217 16.60 7.38 1.40
CA PHE A 217 17.79 7.87 2.12
C PHE A 217 18.48 6.68 2.76
N LEU A 218 19.64 6.35 2.28
CA LEU A 218 20.39 5.14 2.63
C LEU A 218 21.73 5.48 3.29
N GLN A 219 22.13 4.66 4.23
CA GLN A 219 23.47 4.74 4.81
C GLN A 219 24.04 3.36 5.09
N MET A 220 25.31 3.14 4.77
CA MET A 220 26.01 1.92 5.12
C MET A 220 26.74 2.12 6.46
N SER A 221 26.42 1.30 7.45
CA SER A 221 27.14 1.34 8.72
C SER A 221 28.55 0.74 8.57
N PRO A 222 29.50 1.06 9.47
CA PRO A 222 30.85 0.49 9.45
C PRO A 222 30.87 -1.05 9.59
N ARG A 223 29.79 -1.61 10.10
CA ARG A 223 29.61 -3.06 10.25
C ARG A 223 29.02 -3.74 8.98
N GLY A 224 28.76 -2.95 7.93
CA GLY A 224 28.16 -3.46 6.69
C GLY A 224 26.66 -3.72 6.77
N GLN A 225 25.96 -3.05 7.68
CA GLN A 225 24.51 -3.04 7.78
C GLN A 225 23.96 -1.86 6.96
N LEU A 226 22.97 -2.10 6.13
CA LEU A 226 22.26 -1.08 5.38
C LEU A 226 21.15 -0.48 6.23
N LEU A 227 21.21 0.82 6.46
CA LEU A 227 20.18 1.60 7.14
C LEU A 227 19.35 2.34 6.08
N VAL A 228 18.06 2.11 6.06
CA VAL A 228 17.09 2.87 5.26
C VAL A 228 16.44 3.88 6.19
N LEU A 229 16.94 5.12 6.13
CA LEU A 229 16.65 6.17 7.10
C LEU A 229 15.35 6.92 6.81
N ASN A 230 14.97 7.01 5.53
CA ASN A 230 13.77 7.73 5.12
C ASN A 230 13.36 7.36 3.70
N GLU A 231 12.12 7.69 3.36
CA GLU A 231 11.54 7.59 2.02
C GLU A 231 10.71 8.83 1.70
N LEU A 232 10.75 9.26 0.46
CA LEU A 232 9.92 10.34 -0.07
C LEU A 232 9.28 9.89 -1.37
N VAL A 233 8.00 10.11 -1.52
CA VAL A 233 7.22 9.79 -2.71
C VAL A 233 6.28 10.95 -3.00
N SER A 234 6.10 11.32 -4.26
CA SER A 234 5.12 12.31 -4.68
C SER A 234 4.38 11.82 -5.91
N GLU A 235 3.17 12.30 -6.11
CA GLU A 235 2.35 12.00 -7.28
C GLU A 235 2.24 13.25 -8.16
N ASP A 236 2.12 13.04 -9.47
CA ASP A 236 1.95 14.10 -10.48
C ASP A 236 3.01 15.24 -10.41
N MET A 237 4.26 14.86 -10.09
CA MET A 237 5.34 15.81 -9.86
C MET A 237 6.57 15.48 -10.72
N GLY A 238 7.12 16.46 -11.42
CA GLY A 238 8.38 16.30 -12.16
C GLY A 238 9.60 16.33 -11.23
N ILE A 239 10.72 15.75 -11.67
CA ILE A 239 11.93 15.60 -10.83
C ILE A 239 12.47 16.93 -10.30
N ARG A 240 12.41 18.01 -11.08
CA ARG A 240 12.86 19.34 -10.65
C ARG A 240 12.07 19.83 -9.44
N GLN A 241 10.76 19.75 -9.52
CA GLN A 241 9.87 20.18 -8.46
C GLN A 241 10.01 19.27 -7.24
N PHE A 242 10.01 17.95 -7.43
CA PHE A 242 10.19 16.97 -6.36
C PHE A 242 11.50 17.21 -5.59
N TYR A 243 12.60 17.43 -6.32
CA TYR A 243 13.88 17.69 -5.67
C TYR A 243 13.88 19.00 -4.88
N SER A 244 13.39 20.11 -5.48
CA SER A 244 13.44 21.42 -4.83
C SER A 244 12.44 21.59 -3.69
N GLU A 245 11.22 21.02 -3.81
CA GLU A 245 10.13 21.25 -2.85
C GLU A 245 10.01 20.14 -1.79
N VAL A 246 10.53 18.93 -2.07
CA VAL A 246 10.39 17.78 -1.16
C VAL A 246 11.74 17.29 -0.65
N VAL A 247 12.69 16.99 -1.55
CA VAL A 247 13.98 16.38 -1.14
C VAL A 247 14.90 17.38 -0.46
N VAL A 248 15.08 18.58 -1.01
CA VAL A 248 15.97 19.61 -0.43
C VAL A 248 15.51 20.04 0.96
N PRO A 249 14.22 20.34 1.23
CA PRO A 249 13.75 20.65 2.58
C PRO A 249 14.02 19.51 3.58
N GLU A 250 13.85 18.27 3.17
CA GLU A 250 14.13 17.11 4.02
C GLU A 250 15.63 16.99 4.36
N ILE A 251 16.51 17.19 3.36
CA ILE A 251 17.97 17.22 3.60
C ILE A 251 18.33 18.33 4.57
N GLN A 252 17.76 19.53 4.40
CA GLN A 252 18.06 20.67 5.27
C GLN A 252 17.59 20.46 6.71
N ALA A 253 16.41 19.86 6.88
CA ALA A 253 15.82 19.63 8.18
C ALA A 253 16.53 18.51 8.99
N ASN A 254 16.82 17.37 8.33
CA ASN A 254 17.20 16.15 9.03
C ASN A 254 18.61 15.65 8.70
N TYR A 255 19.22 16.09 7.60
CA TYR A 255 20.52 15.57 7.13
C TYR A 255 21.56 16.68 6.89
N SER A 256 21.36 17.86 7.50
CA SER A 256 22.31 18.97 7.40
C SER A 256 23.68 18.57 7.97
N GLY A 257 24.75 18.86 7.21
CA GLY A 257 26.12 18.53 7.59
C GLY A 257 26.59 17.12 7.21
N PHE A 258 25.74 16.32 6.58
CA PHE A 258 26.16 15.07 5.95
C PHE A 258 26.62 15.30 4.50
N ARG A 259 27.59 14.49 4.06
CA ARG A 259 27.91 14.39 2.64
C ARG A 259 26.79 13.64 1.95
N ILE A 260 26.19 14.25 0.93
CA ILE A 260 25.11 13.64 0.16
C ILE A 260 25.69 13.11 -1.14
N GLU A 261 25.42 11.87 -1.45
CA GLU A 261 25.68 11.19 -2.71
C GLU A 261 24.36 10.77 -3.32
N ALA A 262 24.28 10.63 -4.64
CA ALA A 262 23.02 10.26 -5.28
C ALA A 262 23.22 9.26 -6.42
N CYS A 263 22.30 8.30 -6.52
CA CYS A 263 22.17 7.39 -7.65
C CYS A 263 20.69 7.25 -8.05
N GLY A 264 20.42 6.65 -9.19
CA GLY A 264 19.02 6.45 -9.59
C GLY A 264 18.86 5.60 -10.85
N ASP A 265 17.61 5.50 -11.30
CA ASP A 265 17.26 4.76 -12.50
C ASP A 265 18.12 5.17 -13.70
N PRO A 266 18.82 4.23 -14.37
CA PRO A 266 19.52 4.52 -15.60
C PRO A 266 18.66 5.15 -16.70
N ALA A 267 17.35 4.92 -16.70
CA ALA A 267 16.43 5.61 -17.61
C ALA A 267 16.42 7.14 -17.44
N GLY A 268 16.83 7.65 -16.27
CA GLY A 268 17.03 9.08 -16.02
C GLY A 268 18.11 9.74 -16.88
N THR A 269 18.89 8.97 -17.64
CA THR A 269 19.84 9.46 -18.67
C THR A 269 19.21 9.64 -20.05
N ILE A 270 17.96 9.18 -20.24
CA ILE A 270 17.24 9.25 -21.50
C ILE A 270 16.46 10.56 -21.56
N ARG A 271 16.50 11.25 -22.70
CA ARG A 271 15.71 12.45 -22.94
C ARG A 271 14.24 12.11 -23.08
N SER A 272 13.37 12.87 -22.42
CA SER A 272 11.93 12.77 -22.68
C SER A 272 11.56 13.40 -24.02
N GLN A 273 10.44 12.97 -24.61
CA GLN A 273 9.96 13.55 -25.88
C GLN A 273 9.53 15.04 -25.73
N THR A 274 9.23 15.48 -24.51
CA THR A 274 8.71 16.81 -24.19
C THR A 274 9.76 17.74 -23.57
N ASN A 275 10.89 17.20 -23.12
CA ASN A 275 11.96 17.98 -22.49
C ASN A 275 13.31 17.63 -23.10
N GLU A 276 14.08 18.64 -23.48
CA GLU A 276 15.44 18.45 -24.05
C GLU A 276 16.44 17.93 -23.00
N LYS A 277 16.13 18.07 -21.71
CA LYS A 277 16.98 17.65 -20.59
C LYS A 277 16.58 16.30 -20.03
N THR A 278 17.57 15.56 -19.55
CA THR A 278 17.36 14.33 -18.81
C THR A 278 17.11 14.62 -17.32
N CYS A 279 16.47 13.70 -16.58
CA CYS A 279 16.27 13.87 -15.15
C CYS A 279 17.58 14.10 -14.39
N MET A 280 18.65 13.40 -14.77
CA MET A 280 19.97 13.57 -14.14
C MET A 280 20.60 14.90 -14.47
N GLN A 281 20.38 15.45 -15.68
CA GLN A 281 20.83 16.82 -16.03
C GLN A 281 20.08 17.87 -15.22
N GLU A 282 18.79 17.69 -14.99
CA GLU A 282 18.00 18.61 -14.13
C GLU A 282 18.51 18.61 -12.70
N LEU A 283 18.82 17.43 -12.13
CA LEU A 283 19.42 17.33 -10.80
C LEU A 283 20.81 18.00 -10.74
N LEU A 284 21.64 17.79 -11.76
CA LEU A 284 22.98 18.39 -11.82
C LEU A 284 22.91 19.93 -11.87
N GLU A 285 21.97 20.52 -12.61
CA GLU A 285 21.76 21.98 -12.64
C GLU A 285 21.32 22.54 -11.28
N MET A 286 20.70 21.73 -10.45
CA MET A 286 20.33 22.08 -9.07
C MET A 286 21.44 21.75 -8.04
N GLY A 287 22.63 21.34 -8.53
CA GLY A 287 23.80 21.06 -7.70
C GLY A 287 23.89 19.61 -7.18
N MET A 288 23.02 18.70 -7.64
CA MET A 288 23.04 17.29 -7.25
C MET A 288 23.58 16.41 -8.38
N LEU A 289 24.80 15.90 -8.22
CA LEU A 289 25.33 14.86 -9.10
C LEU A 289 24.68 13.53 -8.76
N CYS A 290 23.84 13.03 -9.67
CA CYS A 290 23.19 11.73 -9.56
C CYS A 290 23.82 10.76 -10.57
N GLU A 291 24.36 9.67 -10.10
CA GLU A 291 24.95 8.63 -10.95
C GLU A 291 23.91 7.59 -11.36
N PRO A 292 23.93 7.13 -12.64
CA PRO A 292 23.03 6.05 -13.04
C PRO A 292 23.44 4.75 -12.38
N ALA A 293 22.48 3.98 -11.88
CA ALA A 293 22.72 2.63 -11.40
C ALA A 293 23.29 1.75 -12.53
N VAL A 294 24.06 0.74 -12.17
CA VAL A 294 24.82 -0.10 -13.14
C VAL A 294 23.91 -0.89 -14.09
N THR A 295 22.67 -1.13 -13.72
CA THR A 295 21.69 -1.87 -14.54
C THR A 295 20.26 -1.52 -14.16
N ASN A 296 19.34 -1.67 -15.12
CA ASN A 296 17.88 -1.60 -14.89
C ASN A 296 17.23 -3.00 -14.90
N GLU A 297 18.01 -4.07 -14.97
CA GLU A 297 17.48 -5.42 -14.93
C GLU A 297 16.85 -5.75 -13.58
N PHE A 298 15.55 -6.08 -13.61
CA PHE A 298 14.75 -6.28 -12.40
C PHE A 298 15.33 -7.36 -11.46
N VAL A 299 15.78 -8.48 -12.01
CA VAL A 299 16.33 -9.57 -11.20
C VAL A 299 17.57 -9.12 -10.43
N ALA A 300 18.50 -8.40 -11.09
CA ALA A 300 19.70 -7.88 -10.45
C ALA A 300 19.34 -6.84 -9.35
N ARG A 301 18.37 -5.98 -9.61
CA ARG A 301 17.87 -4.99 -8.64
C ARG A 301 17.23 -5.67 -7.43
N ARG A 302 16.32 -6.62 -7.66
CA ARG A 302 15.67 -7.41 -6.61
C ARG A 302 16.69 -8.15 -5.74
N GLU A 303 17.65 -8.82 -6.37
CA GLU A 303 18.68 -9.57 -5.67
C GLU A 303 19.63 -8.67 -4.85
N SER A 304 19.76 -7.39 -5.19
CA SER A 304 20.56 -6.45 -4.40
C SER A 304 19.90 -6.15 -3.04
N VAL A 305 18.60 -6.04 -2.99
CA VAL A 305 17.84 -5.86 -1.71
C VAL A 305 17.85 -7.17 -0.93
N ALA A 306 17.56 -8.31 -1.58
CA ALA A 306 17.56 -9.61 -0.95
C ALA A 306 18.91 -9.94 -0.29
N PHE A 307 20.02 -9.51 -0.90
CA PHE A 307 21.35 -9.66 -0.34
C PHE A 307 21.47 -9.03 1.06
N PHE A 308 20.93 -7.84 1.28
CA PHE A 308 20.95 -7.20 2.59
C PHE A 308 19.97 -7.82 3.57
N LEU A 309 18.76 -8.21 3.09
CA LEU A 309 17.74 -8.87 3.91
C LEU A 309 18.20 -10.24 4.43
N GLN A 310 18.98 -10.99 3.65
CA GLN A 310 19.46 -12.32 4.03
C GLN A 310 20.69 -12.29 4.94
N ARG A 311 21.32 -11.12 5.11
CA ARG A 311 22.52 -11.02 5.93
C ARG A 311 22.20 -10.77 7.38
N ALA A 312 23.01 -11.40 8.24
CA ALA A 312 23.12 -11.03 9.64
C ALA A 312 24.59 -10.72 9.96
N THR A 313 24.84 -9.67 10.69
CA THR A 313 26.19 -9.27 11.11
C THR A 313 26.25 -9.27 12.63
N SER A 314 26.96 -10.22 13.20
CA SER A 314 27.07 -10.39 14.67
C SER A 314 25.71 -10.57 15.37
N GLY A 315 24.76 -11.26 14.73
CA GLY A 315 23.41 -11.49 15.26
C GLY A 315 22.42 -10.38 14.95
N GLU A 316 22.87 -9.24 14.43
CA GLU A 316 22.04 -8.11 14.03
C GLU A 316 21.66 -8.20 12.52
N PRO A 317 20.50 -7.67 12.12
CA PRO A 317 20.07 -7.70 10.71
C PRO A 317 21.02 -6.90 9.81
N GLY A 318 21.31 -7.41 8.63
CA GLY A 318 22.10 -6.69 7.60
C GLY A 318 21.36 -5.56 6.90
N PHE A 319 20.05 -5.44 7.18
CA PHE A 319 19.12 -4.43 6.66
C PHE A 319 18.25 -3.94 7.80
N LEU A 320 18.16 -2.63 8.00
CA LEU A 320 17.21 -2.02 8.93
C LEU A 320 16.40 -0.93 8.24
N LEU A 321 15.09 -0.95 8.46
CA LEU A 321 14.13 0.01 7.96
C LEU A 321 13.65 0.91 9.10
N ASP A 322 13.74 2.23 8.91
CA ASP A 322 13.21 3.22 9.86
C ASP A 322 11.68 3.26 9.86
N GLU A 323 11.08 3.65 10.98
CA GLU A 323 9.62 3.79 11.14
C GLU A 323 9.00 4.84 10.20
N LYS A 324 9.77 5.80 9.70
CA LYS A 324 9.34 6.79 8.71
C LYS A 324 9.03 6.16 7.35
N CYS A 325 9.65 5.02 7.03
CA CYS A 325 9.53 4.33 5.74
C CYS A 325 8.25 3.49 5.65
N ARG A 326 7.09 4.14 5.69
CA ARG A 326 5.78 3.50 5.74
C ARG A 326 5.39 2.77 4.45
N MET A 327 5.72 3.37 3.29
CA MET A 327 5.41 2.78 1.99
C MET A 327 6.28 1.55 1.71
N LEU A 328 7.59 1.63 2.01
CA LEU A 328 8.50 0.47 1.93
C LEU A 328 8.04 -0.64 2.88
N ARG A 329 7.71 -0.31 4.15
CA ARG A 329 7.21 -1.29 5.11
C ARG A 329 5.98 -2.03 4.60
N LYS A 330 4.97 -1.30 4.11
CA LYS A 330 3.76 -1.89 3.53
C LYS A 330 4.07 -2.70 2.28
N GLY A 331 4.98 -2.22 1.45
CA GLY A 331 5.44 -2.95 0.26
C GLY A 331 6.12 -4.27 0.62
N PHE A 332 7.00 -4.28 1.60
CA PHE A 332 7.63 -5.50 2.12
C PHE A 332 6.63 -6.48 2.73
N ASN A 333 5.62 -5.98 3.42
CA ASN A 333 4.54 -6.77 4.02
C ASN A 333 3.48 -7.25 3.00
N GLY A 334 3.82 -7.27 1.71
CA GLY A 334 2.98 -7.86 0.66
C GLY A 334 2.37 -6.86 -0.33
N GLY A 335 2.48 -5.55 -0.09
CA GLY A 335 2.04 -4.53 -1.05
C GLY A 335 2.81 -4.62 -2.37
N TYR A 336 4.14 -4.77 -2.33
CA TYR A 336 4.97 -4.98 -3.50
C TYR A 336 5.05 -6.47 -3.83
N ARG A 337 4.30 -6.89 -4.86
CA ARG A 337 4.00 -8.29 -5.12
C ARG A 337 3.92 -8.63 -6.60
N TYR A 338 4.02 -9.93 -6.89
CA TYR A 338 3.69 -10.51 -8.19
C TYR A 338 2.19 -10.83 -8.23
N GLU A 339 1.52 -10.37 -9.27
CA GLU A 339 0.09 -10.65 -9.49
C GLU A 339 -0.12 -12.11 -9.89
N ARG A 340 -1.17 -12.71 -9.33
CA ARG A 340 -1.59 -14.07 -9.67
C ARG A 340 -2.26 -14.10 -11.04
N ILE A 341 -1.79 -14.99 -11.92
CA ILE A 341 -2.44 -15.25 -13.19
C ILE A 341 -3.55 -16.29 -12.95
N ARG A 342 -4.78 -15.93 -13.24
CA ARG A 342 -5.92 -16.85 -13.22
C ARG A 342 -5.82 -17.80 -14.41
N ALA A 343 -5.13 -18.92 -14.24
CA ALA A 343 -5.07 -20.00 -15.23
C ALA A 343 -5.65 -21.28 -14.64
N SER A 344 -6.40 -22.03 -15.46
CA SER A 344 -6.99 -23.32 -15.08
C SER A 344 -5.87 -24.31 -14.64
N GLY A 345 -5.89 -24.72 -13.37
CA GLY A 345 -5.15 -25.88 -12.87
C GLY A 345 -3.78 -25.62 -12.21
N ALA A 346 -3.16 -24.44 -12.27
CA ALA A 346 -1.93 -24.14 -11.54
C ALA A 346 -1.87 -22.67 -11.11
N THR A 347 -1.37 -22.41 -9.90
CA THR A 347 -1.09 -21.06 -9.44
C THR A 347 0.16 -20.54 -10.12
N LYS A 348 -0.01 -19.65 -11.12
CA LYS A 348 1.07 -18.94 -11.80
C LYS A 348 1.05 -17.47 -11.40
N PHE A 349 2.22 -16.86 -11.37
CA PHE A 349 2.39 -15.42 -11.10
C PHE A 349 3.03 -14.76 -12.31
N LYS A 350 2.82 -13.44 -12.48
CA LYS A 350 3.53 -12.65 -13.48
C LYS A 350 5.03 -12.64 -13.16
N ASP A 351 5.86 -12.52 -14.18
CA ASP A 351 7.34 -12.49 -14.03
C ASP A 351 7.84 -11.15 -13.46
N ARG A 352 7.00 -10.13 -13.47
CA ARG A 352 7.30 -8.81 -12.90
C ARG A 352 6.24 -8.42 -11.89
N PRO A 353 6.63 -7.68 -10.84
CA PRO A 353 5.67 -7.17 -9.85
C PRO A 353 4.65 -6.23 -10.48
N VAL A 354 3.55 -6.05 -9.77
CA VAL A 354 2.54 -5.03 -10.09
C VAL A 354 3.21 -3.66 -10.04
N LYS A 355 2.93 -2.82 -11.04
CA LYS A 355 3.28 -1.41 -11.04
C LYS A 355 2.14 -0.64 -10.38
N ASP A 356 2.30 -0.34 -9.10
CA ASP A 356 1.36 0.40 -8.26
C ASP A 356 2.12 1.41 -7.38
N LYS A 357 1.45 2.04 -6.43
CA LYS A 357 2.04 3.02 -5.51
C LYS A 357 3.28 2.51 -4.75
N PHE A 358 3.39 1.21 -4.50
CA PHE A 358 4.53 0.63 -3.79
C PHE A 358 5.74 0.42 -4.70
N SER A 359 5.52 0.30 -6.01
CA SER A 359 6.60 -0.04 -6.95
C SER A 359 7.67 1.03 -7.04
N HIS A 360 7.30 2.32 -7.01
CA HIS A 360 8.23 3.43 -7.21
C HIS A 360 9.28 3.53 -6.10
N VAL A 361 8.84 3.49 -4.85
CA VAL A 361 9.78 3.57 -3.71
C VAL A 361 10.63 2.30 -3.59
N HIS A 362 10.09 1.12 -3.94
CA HIS A 362 10.89 -0.11 -4.00
C HIS A 362 11.88 -0.11 -5.15
N ASP A 363 11.54 0.46 -6.31
CA ASP A 363 12.48 0.62 -7.42
C ASP A 363 13.61 1.60 -7.02
N ALA A 364 13.30 2.71 -6.36
CA ALA A 364 14.30 3.61 -5.78
C ALA A 364 15.23 2.88 -4.81
N LEU A 365 14.69 2.14 -3.84
CA LEU A 365 15.49 1.33 -2.91
C LEU A 365 16.40 0.34 -3.63
N GLN A 366 15.91 -0.33 -4.67
CA GLN A 366 16.65 -1.31 -5.44
C GLN A 366 17.89 -0.68 -6.11
N TYR A 367 17.77 0.52 -6.69
CA TYR A 367 18.91 1.22 -7.29
C TYR A 367 19.96 1.58 -6.23
N GLY A 368 19.55 2.05 -5.07
CA GLY A 368 20.45 2.33 -3.97
C GLY A 368 21.16 1.09 -3.43
N CYS A 369 20.44 -0.01 -3.28
CA CYS A 369 21.03 -1.30 -2.89
C CYS A 369 22.04 -1.81 -3.91
N LEU A 370 21.81 -1.61 -5.22
CA LEU A 370 22.80 -1.94 -6.25
C LEU A 370 24.11 -1.16 -6.06
N GLN A 371 24.01 0.16 -5.83
CA GLN A 371 25.17 1.03 -5.59
C GLN A 371 25.92 0.59 -4.35
N MET A 372 25.24 0.45 -3.22
CA MET A 372 25.84 0.05 -1.94
C MET A 372 26.52 -1.33 -2.01
N ARG A 373 25.90 -2.27 -2.73
CA ARG A 373 26.50 -3.61 -2.92
C ARG A 373 27.76 -3.56 -3.78
N ALA A 374 27.80 -2.71 -4.81
CA ALA A 374 28.96 -2.53 -5.66
C ALA A 374 30.16 -1.97 -4.87
N GLU A 375 29.93 -1.03 -3.98
CA GLU A 375 30.94 -0.44 -3.12
C GLU A 375 31.53 -1.43 -2.10
N MET A 376 30.73 -2.39 -1.64
CA MET A 376 31.22 -3.47 -0.75
C MET A 376 32.15 -4.47 -1.46
N ASN A 377 32.09 -4.58 -2.81
CA ASN A 377 32.89 -5.50 -3.60
C ASN A 377 33.58 -4.79 -4.80
N PRO A 378 34.55 -3.92 -4.57
CA PRO A 378 35.18 -3.12 -5.63
C PRO A 378 35.90 -3.95 -6.70
N VAL A 379 36.23 -5.21 -6.43
CA VAL A 379 36.93 -6.10 -7.39
C VAL A 379 36.04 -6.53 -8.56
N ARG A 380 34.71 -6.39 -8.49
CA ARG A 380 33.79 -6.74 -9.60
C ARG A 380 33.38 -5.56 -10.51
N ALA A 381 33.74 -4.36 -10.16
CA ALA A 381 33.45 -3.16 -10.94
C ALA A 381 34.61 -2.81 -11.90
N GLN A 382 35.05 -3.74 -12.75
CA GLN A 382 35.86 -3.34 -13.90
C GLN A 382 34.93 -2.78 -14.98
N PRO A 383 35.14 -1.53 -15.45
CA PRO A 383 34.36 -0.97 -16.54
C PRO A 383 34.59 -1.80 -17.79
N ILE A 384 33.52 -2.22 -18.46
CA ILE A 384 33.57 -2.82 -19.79
C ILE A 384 34.28 -1.79 -20.69
N GLN A 385 35.56 -2.05 -21.03
CA GLN A 385 36.28 -1.27 -22.03
C GLN A 385 35.50 -1.37 -23.33
N LYS A 386 34.84 -0.29 -23.74
CA LYS A 386 34.31 -0.14 -25.11
C LYS A 386 35.48 -0.30 -26.07
N ARG A 387 35.58 -1.45 -26.74
CA ARG A 387 36.47 -1.63 -27.89
C ARG A 387 36.10 -0.57 -28.90
N ARG A 388 36.96 0.43 -29.08
CA ARG A 388 36.90 1.29 -30.25
C ARG A 388 37.04 0.42 -31.48
N ALA A 389 35.99 0.33 -32.28
CA ALA A 389 36.08 -0.20 -33.63
C ALA A 389 37.03 0.72 -34.43
N ALA A 390 38.19 0.23 -34.72
CA ALA A 390 39.06 0.88 -35.70
C ALA A 390 38.47 0.57 -37.08
N TRP A 391 37.92 1.61 -37.70
CA TRP A 391 37.67 1.62 -39.13
C TRP A 391 38.86 2.32 -39.75
N ALA A 392 39.70 1.57 -40.47
CA ALA A 392 40.62 2.09 -41.46
C ALA A 392 39.88 2.23 -42.79
#